data_431b1a18669adb7509b22da6b19de036
#
_entry.id   431b1a18669adb7509b22da6b19de036
#
_cell.length_a   1.000
_cell.length_b   1.000
_cell.length_c   1.000
_cell.angle_alpha   90.00
_cell.angle_beta   90.00
_cell.angle_gamma   90.00
#
_symmetry.space_group_name_H-M   'P 1'
#
loop_
_entity.id
_entity.type
_entity.pdbx_description
1 polymer ?
#
loop_
_entity_poly.entity_id
_entity_poly.type
_entity_poly.pdbx_seq_one_letter_code
_entity_poly.pdbx_strand_id
1 'polypeptide(L)'
;MNWPKHSPWVSILIALCFTAALPARANLPDSLTEVGAARLKVFFWTIYDCYLYSNDGIYRGLEPNLTLRIDYRRRIGREDLVNRTRSEWQKQGLYSEATEFWLDELTDMWPDVEKGDQFLMQVTEQLASRFLFNGQVIGSISDPAFTERFLAIWLSEKSSYPEQRKQLLGIEKFGS
;
A
#
# COMPACT_ATOMS: atom_id res chain seq x y z
N MET A 1 20.09 22.33 -73.62
CA MET A 1 18.67 22.00 -73.72
C MET A 1 18.43 20.71 -72.93
N ASN A 2 17.98 20.75 -71.78
CA ASN A 2 17.22 19.76 -71.08
C ASN A 2 17.33 20.06 -69.58
N TRP A 3 16.27 20.49 -69.08
CA TRP A 3 16.09 20.83 -67.70
C TRP A 3 15.59 19.62 -66.89
N PRO A 4 15.85 19.66 -65.55
CA PRO A 4 15.88 18.51 -64.65
C PRO A 4 14.56 18.21 -64.00
N LYS A 5 14.49 16.98 -63.53
CA LYS A 5 13.35 16.36 -62.85
C LYS A 5 13.32 16.76 -61.38
N HIS A 6 12.15 17.22 -60.94
CA HIS A 6 11.83 17.46 -59.52
C HIS A 6 11.84 16.20 -58.71
N SER A 7 12.57 16.21 -57.60
CA SER A 7 12.46 15.19 -56.54
C SER A 7 11.27 15.54 -55.65
N PRO A 8 10.37 14.59 -55.37
CA PRO A 8 9.37 14.78 -54.32
C PRO A 8 9.95 14.50 -52.93
N TRP A 9 9.91 15.45 -52.07
CA TRP A 9 10.21 15.32 -50.66
C TRP A 9 9.11 14.48 -50.02
N VAL A 10 9.44 13.25 -49.64
CA VAL A 10 8.56 12.42 -48.84
C VAL A 10 8.72 12.83 -47.39
N SER A 11 7.78 13.63 -46.88
CA SER A 11 7.65 13.96 -45.44
C SER A 11 7.15 12.72 -44.72
N ILE A 12 8.06 11.98 -44.06
CA ILE A 12 7.70 10.92 -43.12
C ILE A 12 7.24 11.59 -41.82
N LEU A 13 5.92 11.67 -41.62
CA LEU A 13 5.31 12.00 -40.34
C LEU A 13 5.47 10.80 -39.41
N ILE A 14 6.48 10.84 -38.52
CA ILE A 14 6.59 9.90 -37.41
C ILE A 14 5.55 10.32 -36.36
N ALA A 15 4.41 9.64 -36.37
CA ALA A 15 3.43 9.76 -35.31
C ALA A 15 4.00 9.08 -34.04
N LEU A 16 4.49 9.89 -33.10
CA LEU A 16 4.92 9.44 -31.78
C LEU A 16 3.65 9.09 -30.98
N CYS A 17 3.26 7.81 -31.01
CA CYS A 17 2.21 7.30 -30.12
C CYS A 17 2.74 7.34 -28.67
N PHE A 18 2.39 8.40 -27.95
CA PHE A 18 2.54 8.46 -26.50
C PHE A 18 1.48 7.53 -25.89
N THR A 19 1.85 6.27 -25.67
CA THR A 19 1.04 5.38 -24.83
C THR A 19 1.21 5.83 -23.39
N ALA A 20 0.26 6.60 -22.88
CA ALA A 20 0.14 6.85 -21.46
C ALA A 20 -0.09 5.51 -20.77
N ALA A 21 0.95 4.97 -20.13
CA ALA A 21 0.82 3.81 -19.26
C ALA A 21 -0.11 4.23 -18.11
N LEU A 22 -1.33 3.71 -18.09
CA LEU A 22 -2.20 3.81 -16.93
C LEU A 22 -1.49 3.11 -15.78
N PRO A 23 -1.47 3.69 -14.57
CA PRO A 23 -0.90 3.03 -13.41
C PRO A 23 -1.61 1.69 -13.22
N ALA A 24 -0.86 0.60 -13.30
CA ALA A 24 -1.38 -0.73 -13.01
C ALA A 24 -1.81 -0.75 -11.55
N ARG A 25 -3.11 -0.74 -11.30
CA ARG A 25 -3.64 -1.02 -9.96
C ARG A 25 -3.32 -2.46 -9.63
N ALA A 26 -2.81 -2.70 -8.42
CA ALA A 26 -2.65 -4.05 -7.92
C ALA A 26 -4.02 -4.73 -7.93
N ASN A 27 -4.17 -5.74 -8.78
CA ASN A 27 -5.34 -6.60 -8.70
C ASN A 27 -5.20 -7.44 -7.44
N LEU A 28 -6.10 -7.20 -6.47
CA LEU A 28 -6.33 -8.17 -5.41
C LEU A 28 -6.72 -9.49 -6.06
N PRO A 29 -6.28 -10.64 -5.53
CA PRO A 29 -6.80 -11.93 -5.98
C PRO A 29 -8.34 -11.91 -5.90
N ASP A 30 -9.02 -12.35 -6.95
CA ASP A 30 -10.50 -12.41 -7.02
C ASP A 30 -11.12 -13.27 -5.90
N SER A 31 -10.28 -14.07 -5.23
CA SER A 31 -10.66 -14.94 -4.12
C SER A 31 -10.79 -14.23 -2.77
N LEU A 32 -10.35 -12.97 -2.65
CA LEU A 32 -10.38 -12.27 -1.37
C LEU A 32 -11.67 -11.45 -1.20
N THR A 33 -12.22 -11.53 -0.01
CA THR A 33 -13.44 -10.80 0.39
C THR A 33 -13.07 -9.68 1.37
N GLU A 34 -13.67 -8.49 1.18
CA GLU A 34 -13.46 -7.36 2.08
C GLU A 34 -14.02 -7.65 3.47
N VAL A 35 -13.21 -7.49 4.49
CA VAL A 35 -13.60 -7.51 5.90
C VAL A 35 -14.21 -6.16 6.28
N GLY A 36 -13.52 -5.08 5.92
CA GLY A 36 -13.96 -3.73 6.19
C GLY A 36 -13.03 -2.68 5.61
N ALA A 37 -13.48 -1.43 5.70
CA ALA A 37 -12.77 -0.28 5.19
C ALA A 37 -12.79 0.86 6.21
N ALA A 38 -11.74 1.70 6.19
CA ALA A 38 -11.66 2.86 7.06
C ALA A 38 -10.92 4.02 6.35
N ARG A 39 -11.12 5.23 6.85
CA ARG A 39 -10.44 6.43 6.36
C ARG A 39 -9.66 7.09 7.49
N LEU A 40 -8.36 7.30 7.27
CA LEU A 40 -7.58 8.11 8.18
C LEU A 40 -7.67 9.59 7.79
N LYS A 41 -8.13 10.39 8.74
CA LYS A 41 -8.10 11.86 8.66
C LYS A 41 -7.24 12.41 9.79
N VAL A 42 -6.47 13.45 9.49
CA VAL A 42 -5.77 14.27 10.48
C VAL A 42 -6.25 15.69 10.30
N PHE A 43 -6.95 16.23 11.31
CA PHE A 43 -7.71 17.47 11.21
C PHE A 43 -8.70 17.44 10.03
N PHE A 44 -8.53 18.32 9.03
CA PHE A 44 -9.37 18.41 7.83
C PHE A 44 -8.85 17.58 6.65
N TRP A 45 -7.69 16.91 6.81
CA TRP A 45 -7.01 16.27 5.71
C TRP A 45 -7.22 14.77 5.71
N THR A 46 -7.75 14.24 4.62
CA THR A 46 -7.71 12.79 4.37
C THR A 46 -6.28 12.40 4.01
N ILE A 47 -5.72 11.46 4.75
CA ILE A 47 -4.37 10.95 4.55
C ILE A 47 -4.41 9.76 3.61
N TYR A 48 -5.25 8.77 3.93
CA TYR A 48 -5.48 7.59 3.12
C TYR A 48 -6.83 6.94 3.41
N ASP A 49 -7.28 6.11 2.48
CA ASP A 49 -8.30 5.09 2.70
C ASP A 49 -7.59 3.74 2.86
N CYS A 50 -8.05 2.90 3.78
CA CYS A 50 -7.52 1.57 3.98
C CYS A 50 -8.63 0.53 4.00
N TYR A 51 -8.28 -0.68 3.56
CA TYR A 51 -9.19 -1.79 3.39
C TYR A 51 -8.52 -3.06 3.87
N LEU A 52 -9.25 -3.89 4.59
CA LEU A 52 -8.79 -5.20 5.03
C LEU A 52 -9.55 -6.27 4.24
N TYR A 53 -8.83 -7.29 3.78
CA TYR A 53 -9.38 -8.44 3.06
C TYR A 53 -8.92 -9.73 3.71
N SER A 54 -9.79 -10.73 3.70
CA SER A 54 -9.49 -12.11 4.09
C SER A 54 -10.10 -13.09 3.08
N ASN A 55 -9.88 -14.38 3.27
CA ASN A 55 -10.43 -15.40 2.37
C ASN A 55 -11.98 -15.42 2.32
N ASP A 56 -12.65 -15.02 3.40
CA ASP A 56 -14.11 -15.09 3.53
C ASP A 56 -14.76 -13.80 4.07
N GLY A 57 -13.99 -12.71 4.20
CA GLY A 57 -14.49 -11.43 4.70
C GLY A 57 -14.63 -11.36 6.23
N ILE A 58 -14.01 -12.28 6.97
CA ILE A 58 -14.03 -12.29 8.44
C ILE A 58 -12.59 -12.24 8.96
N TYR A 59 -12.31 -11.31 9.87
CA TYR A 59 -11.03 -11.25 10.55
C TYR A 59 -10.99 -12.20 11.75
N ARG A 60 -10.00 -13.09 11.79
CA ARG A 60 -9.78 -14.05 12.88
C ARG A 60 -8.38 -13.97 13.48
N GLY A 61 -7.63 -12.92 13.17
CA GLY A 61 -6.24 -12.77 13.55
C GLY A 61 -5.31 -12.91 12.36
N LEU A 62 -4.02 -13.15 12.62
CA LEU A 62 -3.01 -13.34 11.59
C LEU A 62 -3.24 -14.68 10.89
N GLU A 63 -3.54 -14.63 9.61
CA GLU A 63 -3.77 -15.81 8.77
C GLU A 63 -3.23 -15.58 7.34
N PRO A 64 -2.93 -16.64 6.59
CA PRO A 64 -2.54 -16.51 5.18
C PRO A 64 -3.58 -15.77 4.35
N ASN A 65 -3.10 -15.00 3.37
CA ASN A 65 -3.88 -14.16 2.46
C ASN A 65 -4.54 -12.93 3.10
N LEU A 66 -4.46 -12.75 4.44
CA LEU A 66 -4.88 -11.48 5.04
C LEU A 66 -4.15 -10.33 4.34
N THR A 67 -4.90 -9.37 3.79
CA THR A 67 -4.33 -8.30 2.96
C THR A 67 -4.83 -6.95 3.44
N LEU A 68 -3.88 -6.06 3.75
CA LEU A 68 -4.14 -4.66 4.02
C LEU A 68 -3.80 -3.84 2.78
N ARG A 69 -4.79 -3.10 2.24
CA ARG A 69 -4.60 -2.13 1.16
C ARG A 69 -4.73 -0.72 1.68
N ILE A 70 -3.83 0.16 1.25
CA ILE A 70 -3.81 1.58 1.58
C ILE A 70 -3.80 2.37 0.27
N ASP A 71 -4.82 3.22 0.08
CA ASP A 71 -4.93 4.13 -1.07
C ASP A 71 -4.61 5.55 -0.59
N TYR A 72 -3.44 6.08 -0.94
CA TYR A 72 -2.96 7.36 -0.47
C TYR A 72 -3.71 8.54 -1.10
N ARG A 73 -4.03 9.53 -0.29
CA ARG A 73 -4.72 10.76 -0.70
C ARG A 73 -3.80 11.99 -0.69
N ARG A 74 -2.55 11.81 -0.29
CA ARG A 74 -1.53 12.87 -0.19
C ARG A 74 -0.15 12.29 -0.43
N ARG A 75 0.80 13.20 -0.74
CA ARG A 75 2.22 12.87 -0.71
C ARG A 75 2.68 12.67 0.72
N ILE A 76 3.48 11.61 0.95
CA ILE A 76 4.17 11.33 2.21
C ILE A 76 5.54 10.77 1.85
N GLY A 77 6.59 11.34 2.44
CA GLY A 77 7.94 10.83 2.27
C GLY A 77 8.13 9.46 2.94
N ARG A 78 8.98 8.64 2.37
CA ARG A 78 9.36 7.34 2.91
C ARG A 78 9.77 7.41 4.39
N GLU A 79 10.61 8.37 4.73
CA GLU A 79 11.08 8.57 6.10
C GLU A 79 9.94 8.86 7.07
N ASP A 80 8.93 9.63 6.63
CA ASP A 80 7.74 9.91 7.45
C ASP A 80 6.90 8.66 7.66
N LEU A 81 6.77 7.79 6.64
CA LEU A 81 6.07 6.51 6.75
C LEU A 81 6.76 5.59 7.77
N VAL A 82 8.08 5.46 7.70
CA VAL A 82 8.87 4.64 8.63
C VAL A 82 8.84 5.23 10.04
N ASN A 83 9.00 6.54 10.19
CA ASN A 83 8.92 7.22 11.47
C ASN A 83 7.52 7.07 12.11
N ARG A 84 6.48 7.07 11.28
CA ARG A 84 5.12 6.80 11.77
C ARG A 84 4.97 5.37 12.27
N THR A 85 5.50 4.39 11.56
CA THR A 85 5.54 2.99 11.98
C THR A 85 6.24 2.85 13.34
N ARG A 86 7.44 3.44 13.47
CA ARG A 86 8.19 3.48 14.75
C ARG A 86 7.34 4.08 15.87
N SER A 87 6.73 5.23 15.63
CA SER A 87 5.90 5.93 16.62
C SER A 87 4.69 5.10 17.07
N GLU A 88 4.02 4.41 16.15
CA GLU A 88 2.88 3.55 16.50
C GLU A 88 3.33 2.33 17.31
N TRP A 89 4.46 1.72 16.97
CA TRP A 89 5.03 0.63 17.76
C TRP A 89 5.43 1.09 19.18
N GLN A 90 6.02 2.28 19.31
CA GLN A 90 6.34 2.85 20.62
C GLN A 90 5.08 3.05 21.49
N LYS A 91 4.02 3.61 20.93
CA LYS A 91 2.76 3.84 21.65
C LYS A 91 2.09 2.54 22.10
N GLN A 92 2.22 1.49 21.29
CA GLN A 92 1.64 0.18 21.59
C GLN A 92 2.53 -0.70 22.48
N GLY A 93 3.76 -0.26 22.78
CA GLY A 93 4.74 -1.05 23.53
C GLY A 93 5.34 -2.21 22.72
N LEU A 94 5.32 -2.09 21.38
CA LEU A 94 5.85 -3.08 20.44
C LEU A 94 7.27 -2.74 19.93
N TYR A 95 7.71 -1.51 20.17
CA TYR A 95 9.05 -1.05 19.78
C TYR A 95 10.10 -1.58 20.77
N SER A 96 11.22 -2.02 20.25
CA SER A 96 12.43 -2.36 20.97
C SER A 96 13.63 -2.12 20.05
N GLU A 97 14.84 -2.09 20.59
CA GLU A 97 16.07 -1.97 19.79
C GLU A 97 16.17 -3.11 18.73
N ALA A 98 15.71 -4.31 19.07
CA ALA A 98 15.66 -5.42 18.12
C ALA A 98 14.68 -5.20 16.94
N THR A 99 13.74 -4.28 17.05
CA THR A 99 12.80 -3.95 15.97
C THR A 99 13.32 -2.89 15.02
N GLU A 100 14.42 -2.22 15.34
CA GLU A 100 15.03 -1.19 14.49
C GLU A 100 15.50 -1.75 13.16
N PHE A 101 16.01 -2.99 13.15
CA PHE A 101 16.38 -3.70 11.92
C PHE A 101 15.24 -3.74 10.89
N TRP A 102 14.01 -4.00 11.32
CA TRP A 102 12.87 -4.00 10.41
C TRP A 102 12.54 -2.60 9.86
N LEU A 103 12.76 -1.54 10.65
CA LEU A 103 12.55 -0.17 10.19
C LEU A 103 13.59 0.24 9.15
N ASP A 104 14.82 -0.26 9.27
CA ASP A 104 15.86 -0.09 8.25
C ASP A 104 15.47 -0.82 6.95
N GLU A 105 15.00 -2.08 7.04
CA GLU A 105 14.49 -2.81 5.88
C GLU A 105 13.32 -2.08 5.19
N LEU A 106 12.39 -1.49 5.95
CA LEU A 106 11.31 -0.69 5.39
C LEU A 106 11.83 0.58 4.71
N THR A 107 12.85 1.22 5.27
CA THR A 107 13.47 2.41 4.68
C THR A 107 14.12 2.10 3.33
N ASP A 108 14.75 0.95 3.20
CA ASP A 108 15.38 0.52 1.95
C ASP A 108 14.34 0.08 0.90
N MET A 109 13.22 -0.47 1.34
CA MET A 109 12.20 -1.06 0.48
C MET A 109 11.16 -0.04 -0.01
N TRP A 110 10.69 0.84 0.87
CA TRP A 110 9.53 1.68 0.58
C TRP A 110 9.88 2.90 -0.28
N PRO A 111 9.06 3.28 -1.25
CA PRO A 111 9.18 4.55 -1.95
C PRO A 111 8.52 5.69 -1.17
N ASP A 112 8.76 6.94 -1.60
CA ASP A 112 7.84 8.03 -1.35
C ASP A 112 6.50 7.70 -2.00
N VAL A 113 5.40 8.11 -1.37
CA VAL A 113 4.06 7.91 -1.91
C VAL A 113 3.44 9.25 -2.33
N GLU A 114 2.64 9.22 -3.38
CA GLU A 114 1.90 10.35 -3.91
C GLU A 114 0.38 10.12 -3.78
N LYS A 115 -0.39 11.18 -4.04
CA LYS A 115 -1.85 11.04 -4.13
C LYS A 115 -2.22 10.11 -5.29
N GLY A 116 -2.97 9.06 -4.99
CA GLY A 116 -3.43 8.06 -5.96
C GLY A 116 -2.61 6.78 -5.94
N ASP A 117 -1.47 6.78 -5.24
CA ASP A 117 -0.69 5.56 -5.06
C ASP A 117 -1.41 4.55 -4.17
N GLN A 118 -1.15 3.28 -4.46
CA GLN A 118 -1.70 2.15 -3.74
C GLN A 118 -0.57 1.31 -3.15
N PHE A 119 -0.73 0.98 -1.89
CA PHE A 119 0.17 0.12 -1.15
C PHE A 119 -0.59 -1.11 -0.66
N LEU A 120 -0.06 -2.31 -0.90
CA LEU A 120 -0.60 -3.55 -0.34
C LEU A 120 0.45 -4.23 0.52
N MET A 121 -0.02 -4.76 1.64
CA MET A 121 0.71 -5.71 2.45
C MET A 121 -0.10 -7.00 2.51
N GLN A 122 0.46 -8.08 2.00
CA GLN A 122 -0.16 -9.41 1.95
C GLN A 122 0.57 -10.34 2.91
N VAL A 123 -0.21 -11.11 3.68
CA VAL A 123 0.31 -12.20 4.50
C VAL A 123 0.46 -13.45 3.64
N THR A 124 1.68 -13.99 3.57
CA THR A 124 1.97 -15.22 2.82
C THR A 124 1.54 -16.47 3.60
N GLU A 125 1.62 -17.65 2.97
CA GLU A 125 1.38 -18.94 3.63
C GLU A 125 2.30 -19.20 4.84
N GLN A 126 3.51 -18.62 4.85
CA GLN A 126 4.47 -18.69 5.94
C GLN A 126 4.29 -17.57 6.97
N LEU A 127 3.19 -16.84 6.91
CA LEU A 127 2.90 -15.64 7.72
C LEU A 127 3.91 -14.51 7.58
N ALA A 128 4.69 -14.51 6.51
CA ALA A 128 5.57 -13.40 6.12
C ALA A 128 4.78 -12.24 5.51
N SER A 129 5.35 -11.05 5.53
CA SER A 129 4.81 -9.87 4.87
C SER A 129 5.37 -9.73 3.47
N ARG A 130 4.50 -9.62 2.45
CA ARG A 130 4.85 -9.22 1.09
C ARG A 130 4.28 -7.85 0.81
N PHE A 131 5.11 -6.94 0.31
CA PHE A 131 4.72 -5.58 -0.01
C PHE A 131 4.62 -5.36 -1.52
N LEU A 132 3.52 -4.72 -1.94
CA LEU A 132 3.32 -4.30 -3.32
C LEU A 132 3.04 -2.79 -3.34
N PHE A 133 3.62 -2.12 -4.32
CA PHE A 133 3.39 -0.71 -4.61
C PHE A 133 2.90 -0.56 -6.05
N ASN A 134 1.72 0.02 -6.24
CA ASN A 134 1.07 0.18 -7.54
C ASN A 134 1.05 -1.12 -8.37
N GLY A 135 0.82 -2.26 -7.71
CA GLY A 135 0.73 -3.57 -8.33
C GLY A 135 2.04 -4.31 -8.52
N GLN A 136 3.17 -3.70 -8.22
CA GLN A 136 4.48 -4.32 -8.31
C GLN A 136 4.99 -4.76 -6.94
N VAL A 137 5.50 -5.98 -6.83
CA VAL A 137 6.17 -6.43 -5.61
C VAL A 137 7.43 -5.62 -5.41
N ILE A 138 7.54 -4.95 -4.25
CA ILE A 138 8.71 -4.15 -3.88
C ILE A 138 9.61 -4.83 -2.84
N GLY A 139 9.12 -5.85 -2.16
CA GLY A 139 9.91 -6.63 -1.22
C GLY A 139 9.06 -7.47 -0.27
N SER A 140 9.75 -8.12 0.68
CA SER A 140 9.10 -8.95 1.70
C SER A 140 9.96 -9.00 2.97
N ILE A 141 9.31 -9.14 4.13
CA ILE A 141 9.94 -9.43 5.41
C ILE A 141 9.42 -10.77 5.88
N SER A 142 10.33 -11.73 6.06
CA SER A 142 9.98 -13.15 6.30
C SER A 142 9.55 -13.47 7.73
N ASP A 143 9.84 -12.57 8.69
CA ASP A 143 9.57 -12.81 10.10
C ASP A 143 8.06 -12.60 10.43
N PRO A 144 7.34 -13.64 10.88
CA PRO A 144 5.95 -13.50 11.30
C PRO A 144 5.74 -12.51 12.45
N ALA A 145 6.73 -12.30 13.31
CA ALA A 145 6.64 -11.33 14.39
C ALA A 145 6.63 -9.89 13.87
N PHE A 146 7.32 -9.63 12.75
CA PHE A 146 7.16 -8.35 12.03
C PHE A 146 5.73 -8.20 11.51
N THR A 147 5.21 -9.23 10.83
CA THR A 147 3.87 -9.22 10.23
C THR A 147 2.79 -8.89 11.27
N GLU A 148 2.86 -9.54 12.42
CA GLU A 148 1.94 -9.29 13.53
C GLU A 148 2.03 -7.85 14.04
N ARG A 149 3.25 -7.37 14.31
CA ARG A 149 3.48 -6.00 14.83
C ARG A 149 3.10 -4.92 13.83
N PHE A 150 3.34 -5.17 12.54
CA PHE A 150 2.98 -4.22 11.50
C PHE A 150 1.45 -4.08 11.38
N LEU A 151 0.73 -5.19 11.29
CA LEU A 151 -0.73 -5.18 11.26
C LEU A 151 -1.36 -4.63 12.55
N ALA A 152 -0.69 -4.81 13.69
CA ALA A 152 -1.15 -4.28 14.98
C ALA A 152 -1.34 -2.76 14.97
N ILE A 153 -0.67 -2.01 14.10
CA ILE A 153 -0.85 -0.56 13.95
C ILE A 153 -2.33 -0.22 13.72
N TRP A 154 -3.04 -1.03 12.94
CA TRP A 154 -4.45 -0.82 12.62
C TRP A 154 -5.40 -1.76 13.38
N LEU A 155 -4.97 -2.99 13.68
CA LEU A 155 -5.87 -4.07 14.11
C LEU A 155 -5.82 -4.36 15.62
N SER A 156 -4.79 -3.91 16.33
CA SER A 156 -4.66 -4.07 17.78
C SER A 156 -5.69 -3.22 18.55
N GLU A 157 -6.13 -3.71 19.71
CA GLU A 157 -6.93 -2.93 20.64
C GLU A 157 -6.21 -1.68 21.16
N LYS A 158 -4.86 -1.67 21.08
CA LYS A 158 -4.01 -0.52 21.43
C LYS A 158 -3.75 0.41 20.25
N SER A 159 -4.42 0.23 19.11
CA SER A 159 -4.29 1.13 17.96
C SER A 159 -4.61 2.57 18.35
N SER A 160 -3.82 3.53 17.85
CA SER A 160 -4.09 4.96 18.01
C SER A 160 -5.40 5.42 17.35
N TYR A 161 -6.04 4.53 16.57
CA TYR A 161 -7.22 4.82 15.76
C TYR A 161 -8.35 3.83 16.04
N PRO A 162 -8.97 3.85 17.24
CA PRO A 162 -9.95 2.84 17.65
C PRO A 162 -11.19 2.78 16.73
N GLU A 163 -11.65 3.91 16.21
CA GLU A 163 -12.82 3.95 15.31
C GLU A 163 -12.47 3.35 13.94
N GLN A 164 -11.30 3.69 13.39
CA GLN A 164 -10.83 3.09 12.13
C GLN A 164 -10.60 1.58 12.29
N ARG A 165 -10.11 1.15 13.45
CA ARG A 165 -9.98 -0.28 13.77
C ARG A 165 -11.32 -0.99 13.69
N LYS A 166 -12.37 -0.46 14.34
CA LYS A 166 -13.71 -1.07 14.31
C LYS A 166 -14.26 -1.16 12.88
N GLN A 167 -14.03 -0.12 12.07
CA GLN A 167 -14.44 -0.10 10.68
C GLN A 167 -13.67 -1.15 9.86
N LEU A 168 -12.34 -1.24 10.00
CA LEU A 168 -11.52 -2.24 9.30
C LEU A 168 -11.88 -3.67 9.68
N LEU A 169 -12.28 -3.91 10.95
CA LEU A 169 -12.71 -5.22 11.42
C LEU A 169 -14.18 -5.54 11.07
N GLY A 170 -14.87 -4.67 10.34
CA GLY A 170 -16.27 -4.86 9.97
C GLY A 170 -17.26 -4.78 11.15
N ILE A 171 -16.81 -4.32 12.34
CA ILE A 171 -17.65 -4.13 13.53
C ILE A 171 -18.59 -2.94 13.34
N GLU A 172 -18.09 -1.89 12.69
CA GLU A 172 -18.84 -0.68 12.33
C GLU A 172 -18.74 -0.44 10.82
N LYS A 173 -19.79 0.10 10.21
CA LYS A 173 -19.77 0.39 8.77
C LYS A 173 -18.92 1.62 8.47
N PHE A 174 -18.15 1.55 7.40
CA PHE A 174 -17.42 2.69 6.85
C PHE A 174 -18.40 3.77 6.36
N GLY A 175 -18.26 5.00 6.92
CA GLY A 175 -19.08 6.14 6.50
C GLY A 175 -20.45 6.27 7.17
N SER A 176 -20.71 5.53 8.25
CA SER A 176 -21.88 5.74 9.13
C SER A 176 -21.71 6.96 10.04
#